data_b45bf66301410893f2e16f1f8a91b9d9
#
_entry.id   b45bf66301410893f2e16f1f8a91b9d9
#
_cell.length_a   1.000
_cell.length_b   1.000
_cell.length_c   1.000
_cell.angle_alpha   90.00
_cell.angle_beta   90.00
_cell.angle_gamma   90.00
#
_symmetry.space_group_name_H-M   'P 1'
#
loop_
_entity.id
_entity.type
_entity.pdbx_description
1 polymer ?
#
loop_
_entity_poly.entity_id
_entity_poly.type
_entity_poly.pdbx_seq_one_letter_code
_entity_poly.pdbx_strand_id
1 'polypeptide(L)'
;MKRLYFLLVFSFILFSCKKETNKGVVADDPTIIQDQYGRQLILHGLNTSSNAKYGNYHPWIIESDVEREDTAFGFNFVRYLTSWVAIEPEKGVYDESYLNELERRVNWYTSRKMYVMIDMHQDVYGAAVGGNGAPDWACRTNGAAPISLPGGTPWWLKNIDPTVINSWINFWSYTQHKDLQDHYVMVWQKLATRFKNNPYVLGYDLMNEPWGGDVIKVFLTGEFERVQLAAFYNRLIPALRNADPDKYIFFEPTPAPVTFGAPSNLSKITDTRSSSRIVYAPHCYPYETHEGLGYTDNSKKQLKDWERERTKDVQLHGTIPLLCGEFGLSPTQAGYADYLKDFHEMADRNQWHWTYWSNDQGGWSPLNGDRTETAIAQHLVRTYPKATAGKIKSFSFDVVSKKFEMTFISNAAINQPTEIFIPKRFYPAGWNLSVTGTTNYTQTFDAEKQVLNFSTTENAKEITIEILPK
;
A
#
# COMPACT_ATOMS: atom_id res chain seq x y z
N MET A 1 -39.72 -2.91 77.50
CA MET A 1 -39.44 -3.38 76.18
C MET A 1 -39.50 -2.17 75.20
N LYS A 2 -38.35 -1.58 74.90
CA LYS A 2 -38.28 -0.45 73.93
C LYS A 2 -37.87 -0.99 72.53
N ARG A 3 -38.71 -0.84 71.54
CA ARG A 3 -38.43 -1.20 70.13
C ARG A 3 -37.71 -0.06 69.48
N LEU A 4 -36.51 -0.32 68.99
CA LEU A 4 -35.68 0.59 68.24
C LEU A 4 -36.01 0.40 66.71
N TYR A 5 -36.48 1.41 66.08
CA TYR A 5 -36.67 1.47 64.59
C TYR A 5 -35.40 1.97 63.94
N PHE A 6 -34.74 1.13 63.10
CA PHE A 6 -33.68 1.57 62.22
C PHE A 6 -34.28 2.12 60.92
N LEU A 7 -34.07 3.40 60.66
CA LEU A 7 -34.36 4.01 59.36
C LEU A 7 -33.17 3.78 58.47
N LEU A 8 -33.37 3.01 57.39
CA LEU A 8 -32.44 2.86 56.27
C LEU A 8 -32.70 4.02 55.31
N VAL A 9 -31.73 4.96 55.23
CA VAL A 9 -31.71 6.01 54.19
C VAL A 9 -31.06 5.44 52.94
N PHE A 10 -31.85 5.20 51.89
CA PHE A 10 -31.36 4.85 50.56
C PHE A 10 -30.96 6.14 49.84
N SER A 11 -29.64 6.40 49.71
CA SER A 11 -29.11 7.43 48.84
C SER A 11 -29.15 6.95 47.40
N PHE A 12 -30.08 7.48 46.61
CA PHE A 12 -30.10 7.35 45.19
C PHE A 12 -28.96 8.20 44.59
N ILE A 13 -27.86 7.55 44.18
CA ILE A 13 -26.85 8.19 43.32
C ILE A 13 -27.41 8.21 41.91
N LEU A 14 -27.90 9.34 41.49
CA LEU A 14 -28.25 9.60 40.07
C LEU A 14 -26.96 9.63 39.26
N PHE A 15 -26.63 8.50 38.63
CA PHE A 15 -25.68 8.52 37.53
C PHE A 15 -26.28 9.33 36.39
N SER A 16 -25.83 10.58 36.27
CA SER A 16 -26.07 11.37 35.06
C SER A 16 -25.30 10.71 33.91
N CYS A 17 -25.97 9.88 33.14
CA CYS A 17 -25.50 9.45 31.84
C CYS A 17 -25.42 10.70 30.95
N LYS A 18 -24.22 11.32 30.83
CA LYS A 18 -23.98 12.25 29.73
C LYS A 18 -24.27 11.49 28.45
N LYS A 19 -25.35 11.82 27.75
CA LYS A 19 -25.56 11.45 26.36
C LYS A 19 -24.30 11.89 25.62
N GLU A 20 -23.45 10.94 25.23
CA GLU A 20 -22.50 11.20 24.16
C GLU A 20 -23.33 11.67 22.98
N THR A 21 -23.14 12.91 22.61
CA THR A 21 -23.67 13.45 21.35
C THR A 21 -23.17 12.53 20.26
N ASN A 22 -24.08 11.88 19.52
CA ASN A 22 -23.78 11.15 18.30
C ASN A 22 -22.91 12.05 17.42
N LYS A 23 -21.59 11.88 17.49
CA LYS A 23 -20.67 12.48 16.54
C LYS A 23 -21.04 11.89 15.22
N GLY A 24 -21.41 12.73 14.24
CA GLY A 24 -21.83 12.30 12.93
C GLY A 24 -20.78 11.33 12.38
N VAL A 25 -21.23 10.12 12.05
CA VAL A 25 -20.37 9.14 11.37
C VAL A 25 -20.08 9.70 10.00
N VAL A 26 -18.81 10.00 9.72
CA VAL A 26 -18.39 10.42 8.38
C VAL A 26 -18.61 9.21 7.45
N ALA A 27 -19.39 9.41 6.41
CA ALA A 27 -19.69 8.34 5.47
C ALA A 27 -18.43 7.89 4.71
N ASP A 28 -18.33 6.59 4.47
CA ASP A 28 -17.29 6.05 3.59
C ASP A 28 -17.45 6.61 2.17
N ASP A 29 -16.37 7.16 1.62
CA ASP A 29 -16.27 7.55 0.21
C ASP A 29 -15.42 6.52 -0.53
N PRO A 30 -16.00 5.68 -1.41
CA PRO A 30 -15.27 4.62 -2.09
C PRO A 30 -14.24 5.13 -3.10
N THR A 31 -14.18 6.43 -3.35
CA THR A 31 -13.24 7.04 -4.31
C THR A 31 -11.92 7.48 -3.67
N ILE A 32 -11.81 7.39 -2.35
CA ILE A 32 -10.62 7.80 -1.59
C ILE A 32 -10.30 6.77 -0.50
N ILE A 33 -9.05 6.75 -0.04
CA ILE A 33 -8.68 6.02 1.17
C ILE A 33 -8.92 6.94 2.37
N GLN A 34 -9.65 6.44 3.37
CA GLN A 34 -9.98 7.17 4.60
C GLN A 34 -9.41 6.48 5.83
N ASP A 35 -9.01 7.28 6.81
CA ASP A 35 -8.69 6.77 8.14
C ASP A 35 -9.96 6.53 8.99
N GLN A 36 -9.76 6.02 10.22
CA GLN A 36 -10.85 5.78 11.18
C GLN A 36 -11.61 7.03 11.63
N TYR A 37 -11.12 8.21 11.29
CA TYR A 37 -11.75 9.49 11.60
C TYR A 37 -12.48 10.08 10.38
N GLY A 38 -12.38 9.45 9.22
CA GLY A 38 -12.96 9.90 7.95
C GLY A 38 -12.10 10.89 7.18
N ARG A 39 -10.82 11.13 7.59
CA ARG A 39 -9.90 11.98 6.83
C ARG A 39 -9.45 11.26 5.56
N GLN A 40 -9.37 12.01 4.45
CA GLN A 40 -8.73 11.49 3.23
C GLN A 40 -7.23 11.35 3.47
N LEU A 41 -6.68 10.17 3.16
CA LEU A 41 -5.24 9.90 3.22
C LEU A 41 -4.60 10.06 1.84
N ILE A 42 -3.36 10.54 1.83
CA ILE A 42 -2.38 10.30 0.76
C ILE A 42 -1.28 9.45 1.38
N LEU A 43 -1.02 8.29 0.78
CA LEU A 43 -0.09 7.30 1.32
C LEU A 43 1.22 7.35 0.56
N HIS A 44 2.30 7.63 1.27
CA HIS A 44 3.67 7.58 0.77
C HIS A 44 4.50 6.64 1.64
N GLY A 45 5.24 5.72 1.04
CA GLY A 45 6.02 4.76 1.83
C GLY A 45 7.00 3.92 1.03
N LEU A 46 7.52 2.90 1.70
CA LEU A 46 8.44 1.93 1.12
C LEU A 46 7.81 0.54 1.10
N ASN A 47 8.25 -0.29 0.18
CA ASN A 47 8.20 -1.72 0.36
C ASN A 47 9.25 -2.13 1.39
N THR A 48 8.97 -3.09 2.26
CA THR A 48 10.00 -3.71 3.08
C THR A 48 11.01 -4.44 2.19
N SER A 49 12.16 -4.79 2.73
CA SER A 49 13.27 -5.23 1.89
C SER A 49 13.07 -6.59 1.22
N SER A 50 13.71 -6.76 0.06
CA SER A 50 13.67 -7.98 -0.76
C SER A 50 14.23 -9.22 -0.05
N ASN A 51 15.05 -9.07 0.99
CA ASN A 51 15.53 -10.22 1.76
C ASN A 51 14.40 -10.95 2.53
N ALA A 52 13.24 -10.31 2.73
CA ALA A 52 12.05 -10.97 3.27
C ALA A 52 11.49 -12.10 2.38
N LYS A 53 11.94 -12.20 1.14
CA LYS A 53 11.57 -13.27 0.20
C LYS A 53 12.22 -14.63 0.52
N TYR A 54 13.26 -14.65 1.36
CA TYR A 54 14.12 -15.81 1.60
C TYR A 54 14.51 -15.98 3.07
N GLY A 55 15.08 -17.11 3.39
CA GLY A 55 15.67 -17.39 4.70
C GLY A 55 14.63 -17.46 5.82
N ASN A 56 14.66 -16.52 6.74
CA ASN A 56 13.68 -16.42 7.82
C ASN A 56 12.43 -15.61 7.44
N TYR A 57 12.33 -15.14 6.20
CA TYR A 57 11.22 -14.37 5.64
C TYR A 57 10.90 -13.06 6.36
N HIS A 58 11.87 -12.48 7.08
CA HIS A 58 11.75 -11.18 7.72
C HIS A 58 12.68 -10.15 7.07
N PRO A 59 12.22 -8.91 6.89
CA PRO A 59 13.07 -7.85 6.35
C PRO A 59 14.23 -7.53 7.30
N TRP A 60 15.36 -7.07 6.75
CA TRP A 60 16.57 -6.71 7.51
C TRP A 60 16.39 -5.46 8.40
N ILE A 61 15.36 -4.67 8.12
CA ILE A 61 15.05 -3.46 8.85
C ILE A 61 14.83 -3.72 10.34
N ILE A 62 15.16 -2.71 11.14
CA ILE A 62 14.96 -2.68 12.58
C ILE A 62 14.07 -1.49 12.96
N GLU A 63 13.66 -1.41 14.20
CA GLU A 63 12.71 -0.41 14.67
C GLU A 63 13.18 1.04 14.47
N SER A 64 14.49 1.31 14.57
CA SER A 64 15.03 2.66 14.31
C SER A 64 14.99 3.05 12.82
N ASP A 65 14.93 2.09 11.90
CA ASP A 65 14.73 2.39 10.48
C ASP A 65 13.28 2.87 10.26
N VAL A 66 12.31 2.26 10.95
CA VAL A 66 10.89 2.71 10.92
C VAL A 66 10.73 4.11 11.54
N GLU A 67 11.47 4.42 12.61
CA GLU A 67 11.48 5.77 13.18
C GLU A 67 11.96 6.81 12.16
N ARG A 68 13.01 6.49 11.39
CA ARG A 68 13.50 7.34 10.31
C ARG A 68 12.46 7.53 9.20
N GLU A 69 11.77 6.46 8.80
CA GLU A 69 10.68 6.53 7.82
C GLU A 69 9.58 7.48 8.26
N ASP A 70 9.15 7.41 9.53
CA ASP A 70 8.12 8.30 10.10
C ASP A 70 8.60 9.76 10.22
N THR A 71 9.80 9.99 10.77
CA THR A 71 10.25 11.33 11.18
C THR A 71 11.07 12.04 10.11
N ALA A 72 12.13 11.40 9.57
CA ALA A 72 13.05 12.04 8.62
C ALA A 72 12.52 12.01 7.18
N PHE A 73 11.86 10.93 6.78
CA PHE A 73 11.27 10.78 5.45
C PHE A 73 9.80 11.24 5.42
N GLY A 74 9.13 11.22 6.58
CA GLY A 74 7.74 11.63 6.75
C GLY A 74 6.74 10.67 6.13
N PHE A 75 7.14 9.43 5.88
CA PHE A 75 6.23 8.43 5.36
C PHE A 75 5.13 8.11 6.39
N ASN A 76 3.96 7.77 5.90
CA ASN A 76 2.82 7.37 6.72
C ASN A 76 2.34 5.95 6.39
N PHE A 77 3.07 5.25 5.52
CA PHE A 77 2.65 3.97 4.97
C PHE A 77 3.82 3.02 4.74
N VAL A 78 3.55 1.70 4.76
CA VAL A 78 4.48 0.65 4.36
C VAL A 78 3.72 -0.49 3.66
N ARG A 79 4.27 -1.01 2.58
CA ARG A 79 3.91 -2.31 2.00
C ARG A 79 4.80 -3.36 2.62
N TYR A 80 4.25 -4.14 3.56
CA TYR A 80 4.98 -5.12 4.34
C TYR A 80 4.92 -6.50 3.69
N LEU A 81 6.06 -6.97 3.19
CA LEU A 81 6.18 -8.26 2.52
C LEU A 81 6.05 -9.42 3.53
N THR A 82 5.15 -10.35 3.23
CA THR A 82 5.09 -11.70 3.79
C THR A 82 4.92 -12.69 2.65
N SER A 83 4.93 -13.98 2.93
CA SER A 83 4.77 -14.99 1.88
C SER A 83 3.96 -16.19 2.36
N TRP A 84 3.36 -16.91 1.42
CA TRP A 84 2.59 -18.11 1.74
C TRP A 84 3.44 -19.16 2.45
N VAL A 85 4.65 -19.41 1.96
CA VAL A 85 5.58 -20.40 2.55
C VAL A 85 5.98 -20.03 3.99
N ALA A 86 6.12 -18.75 4.29
CA ALA A 86 6.48 -18.30 5.63
C ALA A 86 5.37 -18.56 6.65
N ILE A 87 4.12 -18.53 6.19
CA ILE A 87 2.93 -18.71 7.04
C ILE A 87 2.51 -20.16 7.13
N GLU A 88 2.54 -20.90 6.00
CA GLU A 88 2.11 -22.29 5.87
C GLU A 88 3.20 -23.12 5.18
N PRO A 89 4.33 -23.37 5.83
CA PRO A 89 5.47 -24.12 5.24
C PRO A 89 5.10 -25.56 4.89
N GLU A 90 4.27 -26.20 5.70
CA GLU A 90 3.70 -27.53 5.44
C GLU A 90 2.18 -27.42 5.33
N LYS A 91 1.59 -28.23 4.47
CA LYS A 91 0.16 -28.16 4.17
C LYS A 91 -0.72 -28.31 5.42
N GLY A 92 -1.44 -27.25 5.76
CA GLY A 92 -2.32 -27.18 6.95
C GLY A 92 -1.58 -26.88 8.25
N VAL A 93 -0.26 -26.64 8.23
CA VAL A 93 0.55 -26.30 9.40
C VAL A 93 1.00 -24.85 9.32
N TYR A 94 0.57 -24.04 10.27
CA TYR A 94 0.90 -22.63 10.32
C TYR A 94 2.07 -22.38 11.29
N ASP A 95 3.04 -21.58 10.84
CA ASP A 95 4.16 -21.16 11.70
C ASP A 95 3.75 -19.99 12.60
N GLU A 96 3.32 -20.31 13.81
CA GLU A 96 2.94 -19.30 14.82
C GLU A 96 4.15 -18.46 15.30
N SER A 97 5.38 -18.99 15.23
CA SER A 97 6.58 -18.25 15.59
C SER A 97 6.82 -17.12 14.57
N TYR A 98 6.73 -17.45 13.28
CA TYR A 98 6.80 -16.46 12.21
C TYR A 98 5.68 -15.40 12.34
N LEU A 99 4.43 -15.84 12.56
CA LEU A 99 3.28 -14.94 12.69
C LEU A 99 3.41 -13.99 13.88
N ASN A 100 3.97 -14.43 15.00
CA ASN A 100 4.21 -13.59 16.18
C ASN A 100 5.31 -12.54 15.90
N GLU A 101 6.37 -12.93 15.22
CA GLU A 101 7.43 -11.99 14.81
C GLU A 101 6.95 -10.99 13.76
N LEU A 102 6.14 -11.43 12.79
CA LEU A 102 5.47 -10.55 11.83
C LEU A 102 4.63 -9.49 12.56
N GLU A 103 3.77 -9.92 13.50
CA GLU A 103 2.95 -8.99 14.28
C GLU A 103 3.80 -8.00 15.08
N ARG A 104 4.88 -8.47 15.73
CA ARG A 104 5.80 -7.61 16.46
C ARG A 104 6.42 -6.53 15.58
N ARG A 105 6.82 -6.88 14.35
CA ARG A 105 7.43 -5.94 13.39
C ARG A 105 6.38 -5.00 12.79
N VAL A 106 5.19 -5.47 12.49
CA VAL A 106 4.05 -4.63 12.09
C VAL A 106 3.76 -3.59 13.17
N ASN A 107 3.87 -3.97 14.45
CA ASN A 107 3.68 -3.05 15.57
C ASN A 107 4.74 -1.93 15.65
N TRP A 108 5.92 -2.07 15.07
CA TRP A 108 6.86 -0.95 14.95
C TRP A 108 6.28 0.23 14.15
N TYR A 109 5.54 -0.08 13.08
CA TYR A 109 4.85 0.91 12.25
C TYR A 109 3.59 1.44 12.93
N THR A 110 2.73 0.53 13.37
CA THR A 110 1.39 0.90 13.86
C THR A 110 1.42 1.65 15.19
N SER A 111 2.42 1.41 16.06
CA SER A 111 2.67 2.21 17.27
C SER A 111 3.03 3.67 16.98
N ARG A 112 3.62 3.94 15.81
CA ARG A 112 3.92 5.27 15.30
C ARG A 112 2.76 5.89 14.51
N LYS A 113 1.63 5.20 14.42
CA LYS A 113 0.45 5.56 13.61
C LYS A 113 0.74 5.58 12.10
N MET A 114 1.73 4.83 11.64
CA MET A 114 1.95 4.54 10.24
C MET A 114 1.02 3.42 9.80
N TYR A 115 0.45 3.55 8.62
CA TYR A 115 -0.44 2.54 8.06
C TYR A 115 0.37 1.41 7.42
N VAL A 116 -0.14 0.19 7.55
CA VAL A 116 0.49 -1.02 7.02
C VAL A 116 -0.45 -1.71 6.05
N MET A 117 0.02 -2.00 4.85
CA MET A 117 -0.55 -2.97 3.92
C MET A 117 0.28 -4.25 4.00
N ILE A 118 -0.36 -5.37 4.29
CA ILE A 118 0.31 -6.68 4.28
C ILE A 118 0.22 -7.24 2.87
N ASP A 119 1.37 -7.51 2.27
CA ASP A 119 1.51 -8.04 0.92
C ASP A 119 1.83 -9.54 0.95
N MET A 120 1.05 -10.35 0.23
CA MET A 120 1.36 -11.76 -0.01
C MET A 120 2.30 -11.87 -1.20
N HIS A 121 3.59 -11.74 -0.90
CA HIS A 121 4.63 -11.63 -1.90
C HIS A 121 5.03 -12.98 -2.50
N GLN A 122 5.23 -12.97 -3.80
CA GLN A 122 5.83 -14.04 -4.58
C GLN A 122 6.58 -13.47 -5.78
N ASP A 123 7.63 -14.14 -6.22
CA ASP A 123 8.22 -14.01 -7.55
C ASP A 123 8.41 -15.42 -8.13
N VAL A 124 7.97 -15.62 -9.37
CA VAL A 124 8.17 -16.90 -10.06
C VAL A 124 7.56 -18.08 -9.30
N TYR A 125 6.44 -17.87 -8.59
CA TYR A 125 5.63 -18.84 -7.85
C TYR A 125 6.22 -19.31 -6.51
N GLY A 126 7.34 -20.06 -6.50
CA GLY A 126 7.87 -20.65 -5.26
C GLY A 126 9.26 -21.24 -5.40
N ALA A 127 9.91 -21.51 -4.25
CA ALA A 127 11.33 -21.92 -4.20
C ALA A 127 11.61 -23.24 -4.92
N ALA A 128 10.72 -24.22 -4.83
CA ALA A 128 10.90 -25.52 -5.50
C ALA A 128 10.96 -25.43 -7.04
N VAL A 129 10.52 -24.31 -7.62
CA VAL A 129 10.59 -24.05 -9.07
C VAL A 129 11.52 -22.88 -9.42
N GLY A 130 12.34 -22.43 -8.45
CA GLY A 130 13.38 -21.42 -8.63
C GLY A 130 12.93 -19.98 -8.42
N GLY A 131 11.78 -19.75 -7.76
CA GLY A 131 11.26 -18.46 -7.32
C GLY A 131 11.19 -18.35 -5.81
N ASN A 132 10.16 -17.65 -5.31
CA ASN A 132 9.82 -17.50 -3.89
C ASN A 132 8.30 -17.31 -3.74
N GLY A 133 7.78 -17.43 -2.52
CA GLY A 133 6.37 -17.17 -2.21
C GLY A 133 5.57 -18.41 -1.83
N ALA A 134 5.28 -19.29 -2.78
CA ALA A 134 4.52 -20.52 -2.51
C ALA A 134 5.38 -21.59 -1.80
N PRO A 135 4.80 -22.38 -0.87
CA PRO A 135 5.48 -23.52 -0.27
C PRO A 135 5.69 -24.67 -1.27
N ASP A 136 6.70 -25.52 -1.00
CA ASP A 136 7.10 -26.58 -1.91
C ASP A 136 5.95 -27.55 -2.24
N TRP A 137 5.10 -27.89 -1.28
CA TRP A 137 3.94 -28.76 -1.48
C TRP A 137 2.90 -28.17 -2.46
N ALA A 138 2.91 -26.84 -2.67
CA ALA A 138 2.04 -26.16 -3.62
C ALA A 138 2.66 -26.05 -5.02
N CYS A 139 3.96 -26.31 -5.18
CA CYS A 139 4.67 -26.27 -6.46
C CYS A 139 4.42 -27.55 -7.26
N ARG A 140 3.29 -27.61 -7.97
CA ARG A 140 2.87 -28.79 -8.76
C ARG A 140 3.35 -28.69 -10.19
N THR A 141 4.42 -29.43 -10.52
CA THR A 141 5.10 -29.35 -11.83
C THR A 141 4.57 -30.33 -12.86
N ASN A 142 3.67 -31.27 -12.49
CA ASN A 142 3.17 -32.36 -13.35
C ASN A 142 4.29 -33.21 -13.94
N GLY A 143 5.42 -33.33 -13.22
CA GLY A 143 6.59 -34.08 -13.68
C GLY A 143 7.45 -33.38 -14.74
N ALA A 144 7.19 -32.10 -15.02
CA ALA A 144 8.06 -31.32 -15.89
C ALA A 144 9.46 -31.17 -15.29
N ALA A 145 10.47 -31.17 -16.17
CA ALA A 145 11.84 -30.85 -15.79
C ALA A 145 12.13 -29.35 -15.98
N PRO A 146 12.93 -28.74 -15.09
CA PRO A 146 13.33 -27.34 -15.26
C PRO A 146 14.25 -27.18 -16.48
N ILE A 147 14.20 -26.00 -17.10
CA ILE A 147 15.14 -25.64 -18.17
C ILE A 147 16.32 -24.87 -17.61
N SER A 148 17.50 -25.05 -18.22
CA SER A 148 18.66 -24.22 -17.94
C SER A 148 18.59 -22.96 -18.79
N LEU A 149 18.53 -21.81 -18.13
CA LEU A 149 18.67 -20.52 -18.79
C LEU A 149 20.14 -20.09 -18.80
N PRO A 150 20.63 -19.45 -19.87
CA PRO A 150 22.00 -18.92 -19.93
C PRO A 150 22.30 -17.96 -18.76
N GLY A 151 23.57 -17.90 -18.33
CA GLY A 151 23.99 -16.90 -17.35
C GLY A 151 23.73 -15.47 -17.85
N GLY A 152 23.29 -14.58 -16.93
CA GLY A 152 22.91 -13.21 -17.27
C GLY A 152 21.49 -13.05 -17.85
N THR A 153 20.73 -14.15 -17.96
CA THR A 153 19.30 -14.07 -18.32
C THR A 153 18.55 -13.28 -17.23
N PRO A 154 17.70 -12.31 -17.60
CA PRO A 154 16.83 -11.62 -16.64
C PRO A 154 16.02 -12.64 -15.80
N TRP A 155 15.97 -12.41 -14.49
CA TRP A 155 15.34 -13.33 -13.54
C TRP A 155 13.88 -13.67 -13.87
N TRP A 156 13.14 -12.68 -14.38
CA TRP A 156 11.74 -12.82 -14.73
C TRP A 156 11.49 -13.76 -15.92
N LEU A 157 12.51 -14.03 -16.78
CA LEU A 157 12.40 -15.05 -17.82
C LEU A 157 12.25 -16.45 -17.26
N LYS A 158 12.52 -16.68 -15.98
CA LYS A 158 12.20 -17.95 -15.33
C LYS A 158 10.71 -18.31 -15.40
N ASN A 159 9.84 -17.35 -15.60
CA ASN A 159 8.41 -17.57 -15.84
C ASN A 159 8.07 -18.38 -17.09
N ILE A 160 9.03 -18.61 -18.02
CA ILE A 160 8.85 -19.52 -19.16
C ILE A 160 9.30 -20.96 -18.87
N ASP A 161 9.84 -21.24 -17.68
CA ASP A 161 10.23 -22.61 -17.28
C ASP A 161 8.98 -23.49 -17.15
N PRO A 162 8.96 -24.69 -17.77
CA PRO A 162 7.81 -25.59 -17.69
C PRO A 162 7.36 -25.95 -16.27
N THR A 163 8.29 -25.96 -15.30
CA THR A 163 7.96 -26.22 -13.89
C THR A 163 7.17 -25.06 -13.28
N VAL A 164 7.54 -23.82 -13.60
CA VAL A 164 6.85 -22.59 -13.19
C VAL A 164 5.49 -22.50 -13.89
N ILE A 165 5.45 -22.68 -15.21
CA ILE A 165 4.22 -22.67 -16.01
C ILE A 165 3.19 -23.65 -15.44
N ASN A 166 3.60 -24.90 -15.19
CA ASN A 166 2.69 -25.92 -14.67
C ASN A 166 2.22 -25.59 -13.24
N SER A 167 3.10 -25.06 -12.38
CA SER A 167 2.71 -24.67 -11.02
C SER A 167 1.63 -23.58 -11.06
N TRP A 168 1.78 -22.56 -11.89
CA TRP A 168 0.77 -21.52 -12.08
C TRP A 168 -0.52 -22.07 -12.70
N ILE A 169 -0.45 -22.87 -13.78
CA ILE A 169 -1.63 -23.48 -14.41
C ILE A 169 -2.41 -24.31 -13.38
N ASN A 170 -1.71 -25.10 -12.55
CA ASN A 170 -2.35 -25.88 -11.49
C ASN A 170 -2.99 -24.99 -10.42
N PHE A 171 -2.34 -23.91 -10.02
CA PHE A 171 -2.94 -22.94 -9.07
C PHE A 171 -4.24 -22.33 -9.63
N TRP A 172 -4.25 -21.97 -10.92
CA TRP A 172 -5.43 -21.37 -11.57
C TRP A 172 -6.52 -22.39 -11.92
N SER A 173 -6.17 -23.68 -11.98
CA SER A 173 -7.12 -24.78 -12.29
C SER A 173 -7.95 -25.17 -11.06
N TYR A 174 -8.80 -24.24 -10.57
CA TYR A 174 -9.55 -24.41 -9.33
C TYR A 174 -10.38 -25.69 -9.26
N THR A 175 -10.99 -26.14 -10.35
CA THR A 175 -11.79 -27.37 -10.38
C THR A 175 -10.97 -28.64 -10.20
N GLN A 176 -9.71 -28.64 -10.63
CA GLN A 176 -8.82 -29.79 -10.57
C GLN A 176 -7.89 -29.76 -9.35
N HIS A 177 -7.49 -28.57 -8.95
CA HIS A 177 -6.54 -28.32 -7.86
C HIS A 177 -7.09 -27.33 -6.83
N LYS A 178 -8.35 -27.55 -6.46
CA LYS A 178 -9.11 -26.68 -5.55
C LYS A 178 -8.38 -26.36 -4.25
N ASP A 179 -7.67 -27.35 -3.72
CA ASP A 179 -6.94 -27.24 -2.46
C ASP A 179 -5.86 -26.13 -2.47
N LEU A 180 -5.22 -25.85 -3.60
CA LEU A 180 -4.20 -24.79 -3.66
C LEU A 180 -4.79 -23.43 -3.31
N GLN A 181 -5.88 -23.03 -3.97
CA GLN A 181 -6.51 -21.76 -3.70
C GLN A 181 -7.29 -21.75 -2.36
N ASP A 182 -7.82 -22.89 -1.94
CA ASP A 182 -8.49 -22.99 -0.62
C ASP A 182 -7.49 -22.74 0.52
N HIS A 183 -6.29 -23.30 0.44
CA HIS A 183 -5.23 -23.06 1.42
C HIS A 183 -4.76 -21.58 1.38
N TYR A 184 -4.60 -21.02 0.20
CA TYR A 184 -4.27 -19.61 0.04
C TYR A 184 -5.31 -18.69 0.69
N VAL A 185 -6.60 -19.02 0.53
CA VAL A 185 -7.71 -18.31 1.21
C VAL A 185 -7.62 -18.46 2.72
N MET A 186 -7.36 -19.68 3.23
CA MET A 186 -7.22 -19.92 4.67
C MET A 186 -6.05 -19.15 5.29
N VAL A 187 -4.93 -19.07 4.59
CA VAL A 187 -3.77 -18.24 5.01
C VAL A 187 -4.18 -16.77 5.14
N TRP A 188 -4.88 -16.23 4.16
CA TRP A 188 -5.39 -14.87 4.23
C TRP A 188 -6.40 -14.65 5.38
N GLN A 189 -7.32 -15.60 5.60
CA GLN A 189 -8.27 -15.50 6.70
C GLN A 189 -7.57 -15.53 8.06
N LYS A 190 -6.46 -16.28 8.19
CA LYS A 190 -5.64 -16.31 9.39
C LYS A 190 -4.97 -14.96 9.65
N LEU A 191 -4.36 -14.36 8.62
CA LEU A 191 -3.77 -13.02 8.71
C LEU A 191 -4.83 -11.96 9.04
N ALA A 192 -5.94 -11.95 8.31
CA ALA A 192 -7.03 -11.02 8.53
C ALA A 192 -7.58 -11.11 9.96
N THR A 193 -7.79 -12.33 10.49
CA THR A 193 -8.24 -12.52 11.87
C THR A 193 -7.25 -11.98 12.88
N ARG A 194 -5.94 -12.10 12.63
CA ARG A 194 -4.89 -11.60 13.51
C ARG A 194 -4.85 -10.07 13.56
N PHE A 195 -5.03 -9.41 12.43
CA PHE A 195 -4.82 -7.98 12.29
C PHE A 195 -6.09 -7.11 12.31
N LYS A 196 -7.29 -7.69 12.24
CA LYS A 196 -8.56 -6.95 12.12
C LYS A 196 -8.77 -5.85 13.17
N ASN A 197 -8.26 -6.03 14.38
CA ASN A 197 -8.43 -5.08 15.49
C ASN A 197 -7.35 -3.99 15.53
N ASN A 198 -6.32 -4.05 14.68
CA ASN A 198 -5.30 -3.02 14.62
C ASN A 198 -5.73 -1.92 13.64
N PRO A 199 -6.08 -0.70 14.10
CA PRO A 199 -6.62 0.34 13.22
C PRO A 199 -5.61 0.88 12.20
N TYR A 200 -4.32 0.64 12.41
CA TYR A 200 -3.25 1.08 11.50
C TYR A 200 -2.76 -0.02 10.54
N VAL A 201 -3.22 -1.26 10.69
CA VAL A 201 -3.18 -2.19 9.56
C VAL A 201 -4.30 -1.78 8.62
N LEU A 202 -3.93 -1.14 7.52
CA LEU A 202 -4.87 -0.54 6.58
C LEU A 202 -5.58 -1.60 5.74
N GLY A 203 -4.84 -2.62 5.31
CA GLY A 203 -5.41 -3.66 4.45
C GLY A 203 -4.44 -4.73 4.00
N TYR A 204 -4.89 -5.47 2.99
CA TYR A 204 -4.29 -6.71 2.49
C TYR A 204 -4.10 -6.63 0.98
N ASP A 205 -2.86 -6.79 0.51
CA ASP A 205 -2.51 -6.91 -0.90
C ASP A 205 -2.54 -8.39 -1.31
N LEU A 206 -3.52 -8.73 -2.12
CA LEU A 206 -3.99 -10.11 -2.27
C LEU A 206 -2.96 -11.07 -2.85
N MET A 207 -2.14 -10.61 -3.78
CA MET A 207 -1.06 -11.38 -4.40
C MET A 207 -0.15 -10.44 -5.19
N ASN A 208 1.14 -10.43 -4.83
CA ASN A 208 2.15 -9.73 -5.64
C ASN A 208 2.22 -10.32 -7.04
N GLU A 209 2.12 -9.47 -8.06
CA GLU A 209 2.42 -9.76 -9.46
C GLU A 209 1.87 -11.12 -9.98
N PRO A 210 0.53 -11.32 -9.95
CA PRO A 210 -0.06 -12.59 -10.34
C PRO A 210 0.26 -12.94 -11.81
N TRP A 211 0.82 -14.13 -12.05
CA TRP A 211 1.20 -14.60 -13.36
C TRP A 211 0.34 -15.78 -13.83
N GLY A 212 -0.07 -15.78 -15.11
CA GLY A 212 -1.02 -16.80 -15.62
C GLY A 212 -0.41 -18.15 -15.96
N GLY A 213 0.92 -18.24 -16.02
CA GLY A 213 1.61 -19.45 -16.52
C GLY A 213 1.51 -19.63 -18.04
N ASP A 214 0.31 -19.61 -18.61
CA ASP A 214 0.08 -19.72 -20.04
C ASP A 214 0.30 -18.36 -20.74
N VAL A 215 1.41 -18.23 -21.47
CA VAL A 215 1.80 -17.01 -22.17
C VAL A 215 0.77 -16.56 -23.23
N ILE A 216 0.03 -17.50 -23.83
CA ILE A 216 -1.03 -17.17 -24.80
C ILE A 216 -2.18 -16.49 -24.09
N LYS A 217 -2.59 -17.03 -22.94
CA LYS A 217 -3.67 -16.46 -22.13
C LYS A 217 -3.31 -15.11 -21.53
N VAL A 218 -2.03 -14.89 -21.21
CA VAL A 218 -1.54 -13.61 -20.69
C VAL A 218 -1.43 -12.56 -21.79
N PHE A 219 -0.63 -12.82 -22.84
CA PHE A 219 -0.24 -11.79 -23.80
C PHE A 219 -1.13 -11.68 -25.03
N LEU A 220 -1.73 -12.78 -25.50
CA LEU A 220 -2.45 -12.75 -26.77
C LEU A 220 -3.97 -12.63 -26.59
N THR A 221 -4.55 -13.32 -25.63
CA THR A 221 -6.01 -13.35 -25.45
C THR A 221 -6.50 -12.52 -24.26
N GLY A 222 -5.63 -12.21 -23.30
CA GLY A 222 -6.01 -11.58 -22.03
C GLY A 222 -6.97 -12.44 -21.17
N GLU A 223 -7.13 -13.73 -21.52
CA GLU A 223 -8.05 -14.62 -20.81
C GLU A 223 -7.66 -14.82 -19.35
N PHE A 224 -6.35 -14.83 -19.06
CA PHE A 224 -5.85 -14.98 -17.70
C PHE A 224 -6.47 -13.95 -16.75
N GLU A 225 -6.29 -12.66 -17.02
CA GLU A 225 -6.83 -11.61 -16.18
C GLU A 225 -8.36 -11.59 -16.19
N ARG A 226 -8.94 -11.68 -17.41
CA ARG A 226 -10.37 -11.54 -17.60
C ARG A 226 -11.19 -12.64 -16.94
N VAL A 227 -10.67 -13.87 -16.87
CA VAL A 227 -11.39 -15.03 -16.38
C VAL A 227 -10.79 -15.59 -15.10
N GLN A 228 -9.51 -16.00 -15.11
CA GLN A 228 -8.91 -16.75 -14.01
C GLN A 228 -8.60 -15.88 -12.80
N LEU A 229 -7.90 -14.76 -13.02
CA LEU A 229 -7.54 -13.82 -11.96
C LEU A 229 -8.78 -13.14 -11.38
N ALA A 230 -9.70 -12.69 -12.23
CA ALA A 230 -10.95 -12.09 -11.77
C ALA A 230 -11.80 -13.07 -10.94
N ALA A 231 -11.91 -14.35 -11.36
CA ALA A 231 -12.61 -15.37 -10.59
C ALA A 231 -11.95 -15.65 -9.24
N PHE A 232 -10.63 -15.63 -9.18
CA PHE A 232 -9.88 -15.80 -7.94
C PHE A 232 -10.17 -14.64 -6.97
N TYR A 233 -10.05 -13.39 -7.40
CA TYR A 233 -10.34 -12.23 -6.55
C TYR A 233 -11.79 -12.19 -6.08
N ASN A 234 -12.75 -12.48 -6.97
CA ASN A 234 -14.17 -12.54 -6.62
C ASN A 234 -14.53 -13.68 -5.64
N ARG A 235 -13.63 -14.64 -5.43
CA ARG A 235 -13.74 -15.68 -4.37
C ARG A 235 -13.00 -15.28 -3.10
N LEU A 236 -11.81 -14.71 -3.22
CA LEU A 236 -10.97 -14.35 -2.08
C LEU A 236 -11.53 -13.16 -1.28
N ILE A 237 -12.03 -12.12 -1.97
CA ILE A 237 -12.57 -10.92 -1.33
C ILE A 237 -13.71 -11.24 -0.36
N PRO A 238 -14.76 -11.99 -0.72
CA PRO A 238 -15.82 -12.36 0.22
C PRO A 238 -15.30 -13.18 1.42
N ALA A 239 -14.33 -14.06 1.19
CA ALA A 239 -13.73 -14.85 2.27
C ALA A 239 -12.97 -13.98 3.27
N LEU A 240 -12.25 -12.98 2.79
CA LEU A 240 -11.59 -11.98 3.62
C LEU A 240 -12.60 -11.10 4.38
N ARG A 241 -13.67 -10.66 3.73
CA ARG A 241 -14.74 -9.88 4.37
C ARG A 241 -15.40 -10.61 5.54
N ASN A 242 -15.48 -11.93 5.47
CA ASN A 242 -15.98 -12.76 6.58
C ASN A 242 -15.02 -12.78 7.78
N ALA A 243 -13.71 -12.67 7.54
CA ALA A 243 -12.70 -12.64 8.60
C ALA A 243 -12.48 -11.22 9.16
N ASP A 244 -12.46 -10.24 8.26
CA ASP A 244 -12.26 -8.82 8.53
C ASP A 244 -13.13 -7.96 7.58
N PRO A 245 -14.25 -7.43 8.08
CA PRO A 245 -15.20 -6.72 7.21
C PRO A 245 -14.75 -5.33 6.79
N ASP A 246 -13.75 -4.71 7.45
CA ASP A 246 -13.56 -3.26 7.39
C ASP A 246 -12.28 -2.80 6.69
N LYS A 247 -11.24 -3.64 6.62
CA LYS A 247 -9.95 -3.26 6.00
C LYS A 247 -10.06 -3.04 4.51
N TYR A 248 -9.14 -2.23 3.97
CA TYR A 248 -8.99 -2.11 2.52
C TYR A 248 -8.43 -3.40 1.94
N ILE A 249 -8.86 -3.73 0.73
CA ILE A 249 -8.34 -4.86 -0.04
C ILE A 249 -7.70 -4.31 -1.30
N PHE A 250 -6.41 -4.59 -1.45
CA PHE A 250 -5.62 -4.19 -2.59
C PHE A 250 -5.52 -5.36 -3.56
N PHE A 251 -5.63 -5.10 -4.84
CA PHE A 251 -5.54 -6.14 -5.87
C PHE A 251 -4.75 -5.64 -7.08
N GLU A 252 -3.93 -6.52 -7.61
CA GLU A 252 -3.02 -6.24 -8.71
C GLU A 252 -3.51 -6.84 -10.03
N PRO A 253 -3.17 -6.21 -11.18
CA PRO A 253 -3.23 -6.86 -12.49
C PRO A 253 -2.05 -7.82 -12.66
N THR A 254 -1.98 -8.53 -13.78
CA THR A 254 -0.75 -9.22 -14.18
C THR A 254 0.39 -8.20 -14.37
N PRO A 255 1.66 -8.52 -13.96
CA PRO A 255 2.74 -7.54 -14.06
C PRO A 255 3.04 -7.16 -15.52
N ALA A 256 3.38 -8.10 -16.35
CA ALA A 256 3.68 -7.84 -17.76
C ALA A 256 2.47 -8.18 -18.65
N PRO A 257 2.09 -7.30 -19.57
CA PRO A 257 2.78 -6.06 -19.96
C PRO A 257 2.27 -4.78 -19.26
N VAL A 258 1.44 -4.92 -18.22
CA VAL A 258 0.72 -3.80 -17.56
C VAL A 258 1.68 -2.82 -16.90
N THR A 259 2.74 -3.33 -16.26
CA THR A 259 3.76 -2.52 -15.58
C THR A 259 4.54 -1.61 -16.55
N PHE A 260 4.58 -1.96 -17.85
CA PHE A 260 5.21 -1.17 -18.91
C PHE A 260 4.27 -0.19 -19.62
N GLY A 261 3.05 0.01 -19.09
CA GLY A 261 2.08 0.95 -19.61
C GLY A 261 1.07 0.39 -20.62
N ALA A 262 1.01 -0.94 -20.79
CA ALA A 262 -0.03 -1.56 -21.61
C ALA A 262 -1.39 -1.61 -20.86
N PRO A 263 -2.52 -1.74 -21.57
CA PRO A 263 -3.82 -2.00 -20.96
C PRO A 263 -3.84 -3.29 -20.13
N SER A 264 -4.56 -3.29 -18.99
CA SER A 264 -4.98 -4.52 -18.31
C SER A 264 -6.21 -5.11 -18.99
N ASN A 265 -6.35 -6.43 -18.92
CA ASN A 265 -7.55 -7.14 -19.31
C ASN A 265 -8.39 -7.59 -18.10
N LEU A 266 -8.06 -7.13 -16.91
CA LEU A 266 -8.73 -7.54 -15.68
C LEU A 266 -10.21 -7.12 -15.70
N SER A 267 -11.10 -8.11 -15.61
CA SER A 267 -12.54 -7.82 -15.49
C SER A 267 -12.83 -7.08 -14.19
N LYS A 268 -13.92 -6.31 -14.18
CA LYS A 268 -14.32 -5.53 -13.01
C LYS A 268 -14.32 -6.36 -11.73
N ILE A 269 -13.54 -5.92 -10.74
CA ILE A 269 -13.52 -6.46 -9.39
C ILE A 269 -14.51 -5.66 -8.54
N THR A 270 -15.24 -6.36 -7.66
CA THR A 270 -16.24 -5.77 -6.80
C THR A 270 -16.04 -6.16 -5.34
N ASP A 271 -16.33 -5.22 -4.46
CA ASP A 271 -16.42 -5.49 -3.03
C ASP A 271 -17.81 -6.02 -2.67
N THR A 272 -17.90 -6.85 -1.64
CA THR A 272 -19.18 -7.29 -1.07
C THR A 272 -19.72 -6.34 0.00
N ARG A 273 -18.95 -5.31 0.38
CA ARG A 273 -19.43 -4.23 1.27
C ARG A 273 -20.44 -3.33 0.57
N SER A 274 -21.33 -2.73 1.35
CA SER A 274 -22.24 -1.68 0.88
C SER A 274 -21.53 -0.41 0.41
N SER A 275 -20.43 -0.05 1.09
CA SER A 275 -19.47 0.96 0.63
C SER A 275 -18.14 0.26 0.38
N SER A 276 -17.68 0.32 -0.85
CA SER A 276 -16.49 -0.40 -1.29
C SER A 276 -15.22 0.12 -0.62
N ARG A 277 -14.34 -0.81 -0.23
CA ARG A 277 -12.98 -0.55 0.26
C ARG A 277 -11.98 -1.41 -0.48
N ILE A 278 -12.06 -1.43 -1.81
CA ILE A 278 -11.04 -2.03 -2.67
C ILE A 278 -10.17 -0.94 -3.29
N VAL A 279 -8.92 -1.26 -3.53
CA VAL A 279 -7.90 -0.37 -4.10
C VAL A 279 -7.20 -1.10 -5.23
N TYR A 280 -7.07 -0.47 -6.38
CA TYR A 280 -6.28 -1.01 -7.48
C TYR A 280 -4.80 -0.74 -7.22
N ALA A 281 -3.96 -1.79 -7.25
CA ALA A 281 -2.57 -1.72 -6.78
C ALA A 281 -1.53 -2.14 -7.84
N PRO A 282 -1.53 -1.57 -9.06
CA PRO A 282 -0.59 -1.91 -10.11
C PRO A 282 0.83 -1.44 -9.80
N HIS A 283 1.84 -2.09 -10.38
CA HIS A 283 3.23 -1.65 -10.38
C HIS A 283 3.57 -0.78 -11.60
N CYS A 284 4.62 0.05 -11.49
CA CYS A 284 5.05 0.97 -12.53
C CYS A 284 6.56 0.88 -12.77
N TYR A 285 6.97 0.13 -13.76
CA TYR A 285 8.36 -0.01 -14.18
C TYR A 285 8.46 0.15 -15.69
N PRO A 286 8.75 1.35 -16.23
CA PRO A 286 9.07 1.48 -17.66
C PRO A 286 10.19 0.52 -18.04
N TYR A 287 10.02 -0.20 -19.16
CA TYR A 287 10.88 -1.35 -19.50
C TYR A 287 12.38 -1.02 -19.47
N GLU A 288 12.80 0.06 -20.16
CA GLU A 288 14.23 0.41 -20.21
C GLU A 288 14.76 0.84 -18.83
N THR A 289 13.92 1.49 -18.01
CA THR A 289 14.25 1.83 -16.63
C THR A 289 14.42 0.57 -15.77
N HIS A 290 13.52 -0.41 -15.93
CA HIS A 290 13.60 -1.70 -15.25
C HIS A 290 14.86 -2.48 -15.63
N GLU A 291 15.21 -2.51 -16.92
CA GLU A 291 16.37 -3.24 -17.44
C GLU A 291 17.72 -2.49 -17.22
N GLY A 292 17.71 -1.37 -16.51
CA GLY A 292 18.95 -0.64 -16.19
C GLY A 292 19.49 0.25 -17.31
N LEU A 293 18.70 0.49 -18.36
CA LEU A 293 19.09 1.30 -19.52
C LEU A 293 18.87 2.81 -19.32
N GLY A 294 18.28 3.20 -18.17
CA GLY A 294 18.03 4.58 -17.80
C GLY A 294 16.62 5.08 -18.15
N TYR A 295 16.34 6.34 -17.80
CA TYR A 295 15.06 6.99 -18.09
C TYR A 295 15.09 7.69 -19.42
N THR A 296 14.76 6.96 -20.46
CA THR A 296 14.80 7.39 -21.88
C THR A 296 13.50 8.05 -22.31
N ASP A 297 13.44 8.57 -23.53
CA ASP A 297 12.19 9.10 -24.11
C ASP A 297 11.11 8.02 -24.27
N ASN A 298 11.51 6.75 -24.51
CA ASN A 298 10.58 5.63 -24.52
C ASN A 298 10.05 5.34 -23.11
N SER A 299 10.89 5.38 -22.08
CA SER A 299 10.46 5.25 -20.68
C SER A 299 9.47 6.36 -20.30
N LYS A 300 9.72 7.61 -20.71
CA LYS A 300 8.79 8.74 -20.51
C LYS A 300 7.44 8.51 -21.19
N LYS A 301 7.48 7.95 -22.41
CA LYS A 301 6.25 7.58 -23.12
C LYS A 301 5.49 6.48 -22.37
N GLN A 302 6.18 5.44 -21.93
CA GLN A 302 5.58 4.34 -21.17
C GLN A 302 4.96 4.81 -19.86
N LEU A 303 5.59 5.76 -19.15
CA LEU A 303 5.01 6.35 -17.93
C LEU A 303 3.69 7.10 -18.23
N LYS A 304 3.62 7.86 -19.33
CA LYS A 304 2.38 8.53 -19.78
C LYS A 304 1.31 7.52 -20.21
N ASP A 305 1.71 6.46 -20.90
CA ASP A 305 0.80 5.39 -21.29
C ASP A 305 0.26 4.67 -20.04
N TRP A 306 1.13 4.42 -19.04
CA TRP A 306 0.74 3.83 -17.77
C TRP A 306 -0.31 4.68 -17.06
N GLU A 307 -0.09 5.99 -16.93
CA GLU A 307 -1.07 6.91 -16.34
C GLU A 307 -2.43 6.84 -17.06
N ARG A 308 -2.41 6.91 -18.37
CA ARG A 308 -3.63 6.85 -19.19
C ARG A 308 -4.41 5.56 -19.01
N GLU A 309 -3.71 4.42 -19.06
CA GLU A 309 -4.36 3.12 -18.96
C GLU A 309 -4.84 2.85 -17.52
N ARG A 310 -4.05 3.20 -16.50
CA ARG A 310 -4.46 3.05 -15.08
C ARG A 310 -5.67 3.91 -14.74
N THR A 311 -5.79 5.09 -15.32
CA THR A 311 -7.00 5.92 -15.18
C THR A 311 -8.24 5.20 -15.71
N LYS A 312 -8.14 4.49 -16.83
CA LYS A 312 -9.25 3.68 -17.37
C LYS A 312 -9.59 2.49 -16.45
N ASP A 313 -8.57 1.82 -15.91
CA ASP A 313 -8.78 0.69 -15.01
C ASP A 313 -9.49 1.12 -13.73
N VAL A 314 -9.05 2.23 -13.12
CA VAL A 314 -9.72 2.85 -11.97
C VAL A 314 -11.21 3.11 -12.25
N GLN A 315 -11.52 3.65 -13.42
CA GLN A 315 -12.92 3.90 -13.83
C GLN A 315 -13.70 2.60 -14.03
N LEU A 316 -13.10 1.58 -14.66
CA LEU A 316 -13.71 0.26 -14.85
C LEU A 316 -14.12 -0.38 -13.52
N HIS A 317 -13.28 -0.27 -12.50
CA HIS A 317 -13.54 -0.84 -11.17
C HIS A 317 -14.51 0.01 -10.32
N GLY A 318 -14.95 1.18 -10.78
CA GLY A 318 -15.95 2.03 -10.11
C GLY A 318 -15.40 3.32 -9.52
N THR A 319 -14.35 3.88 -10.12
CA THR A 319 -13.64 5.09 -9.64
C THR A 319 -13.08 4.88 -8.22
N ILE A 320 -12.39 3.77 -8.04
CA ILE A 320 -11.74 3.40 -6.78
C ILE A 320 -10.36 4.07 -6.64
N PRO A 321 -9.77 4.12 -5.43
CA PRO A 321 -8.41 4.60 -5.26
C PRO A 321 -7.39 3.72 -5.99
N LEU A 322 -6.24 4.33 -6.37
CA LEU A 322 -5.08 3.63 -6.89
C LEU A 322 -3.88 3.80 -5.97
N LEU A 323 -3.18 2.71 -5.70
CA LEU A 323 -1.87 2.68 -5.07
C LEU A 323 -0.87 2.04 -6.03
N CYS A 324 0.15 2.78 -6.47
CA CYS A 324 1.28 2.16 -7.14
C CYS A 324 2.07 1.34 -6.12
N GLY A 325 1.89 0.01 -6.15
CA GLY A 325 2.46 -0.91 -5.15
C GLY A 325 3.99 -0.97 -5.24
N GLU A 326 4.53 -0.83 -6.46
CA GLU A 326 5.96 -0.78 -6.68
C GLU A 326 6.33 0.15 -7.83
N PHE A 327 7.39 0.92 -7.63
CA PHE A 327 8.17 1.64 -8.64
C PHE A 327 9.56 1.88 -8.08
N GLY A 328 10.56 2.02 -8.92
CA GLY A 328 11.91 2.25 -8.44
C GLY A 328 12.95 2.09 -9.54
N LEU A 329 14.18 2.46 -9.23
CA LEU A 329 15.35 2.28 -10.07
C LEU A 329 16.64 2.52 -9.29
N SER A 330 17.77 2.12 -9.90
CA SER A 330 19.09 2.41 -9.32
C SER A 330 19.44 3.90 -9.46
N PRO A 331 20.03 4.53 -8.42
CA PRO A 331 20.55 5.90 -8.51
C PRO A 331 21.73 6.05 -9.47
N THR A 332 22.30 4.94 -9.96
CA THR A 332 23.37 4.94 -10.96
C THR A 332 22.87 5.04 -12.41
N GLN A 333 21.56 4.88 -12.63
CA GLN A 333 20.97 4.99 -13.95
C GLN A 333 20.86 6.45 -14.42
N ALA A 334 21.11 6.67 -15.70
CA ALA A 334 20.90 7.98 -16.33
C ALA A 334 19.42 8.42 -16.21
N GLY A 335 19.18 9.65 -15.77
CA GLY A 335 17.84 10.21 -15.64
C GLY A 335 17.04 9.75 -14.45
N TYR A 336 17.64 9.08 -13.45
CA TYR A 336 16.93 8.58 -12.28
C TYR A 336 16.16 9.69 -11.54
N ALA A 337 16.73 10.88 -11.41
CA ALA A 337 16.09 12.00 -10.73
C ALA A 337 14.86 12.52 -11.53
N ASP A 338 14.95 12.55 -12.85
CA ASP A 338 13.85 12.94 -13.72
C ASP A 338 12.72 11.92 -13.68
N TYR A 339 13.04 10.61 -13.64
CA TYR A 339 12.04 9.57 -13.47
C TYR A 339 11.24 9.74 -12.16
N LEU A 340 11.95 9.92 -11.05
CA LEU A 340 11.30 10.10 -9.74
C LEU A 340 10.47 11.38 -9.71
N LYS A 341 10.95 12.47 -10.32
CA LYS A 341 10.20 13.71 -10.46
C LYS A 341 8.91 13.50 -11.27
N ASP A 342 9.02 12.97 -12.49
CA ASP A 342 7.86 12.76 -13.38
C ASP A 342 6.83 11.79 -12.77
N PHE A 343 7.31 10.73 -12.09
CA PHE A 343 6.43 9.80 -11.35
C PHE A 343 5.66 10.50 -10.23
N HIS A 344 6.35 11.28 -9.39
CA HIS A 344 5.69 11.97 -8.29
C HIS A 344 4.71 13.04 -8.77
N GLU A 345 5.05 13.80 -9.82
CA GLU A 345 4.13 14.79 -10.40
C GLU A 345 2.87 14.10 -10.97
N MET A 346 3.02 12.92 -11.58
CA MET A 346 1.90 12.09 -11.99
C MET A 346 1.04 11.65 -10.80
N ALA A 347 1.67 11.15 -9.73
CA ALA A 347 0.95 10.69 -8.55
C ALA A 347 0.21 11.84 -7.84
N ASP A 348 0.87 12.99 -7.65
CA ASP A 348 0.28 14.17 -6.98
C ASP A 348 -0.97 14.67 -7.74
N ARG A 349 -0.89 14.87 -9.08
CA ARG A 349 -2.04 15.39 -9.86
C ARG A 349 -3.24 14.46 -9.91
N ASN A 350 -3.00 13.12 -9.78
CA ASN A 350 -4.04 12.11 -9.74
C ASN A 350 -4.46 11.73 -8.31
N GLN A 351 -3.80 12.27 -7.28
CA GLN A 351 -3.98 11.90 -5.86
C GLN A 351 -3.78 10.40 -5.63
N TRP A 352 -2.85 9.79 -6.39
CA TRP A 352 -2.51 8.40 -6.28
C TRP A 352 -1.51 8.16 -5.16
N HIS A 353 -1.65 7.03 -4.50
CA HIS A 353 -0.76 6.56 -3.43
C HIS A 353 0.41 5.79 -4.03
N TRP A 354 1.51 5.64 -3.25
CA TRP A 354 2.65 4.89 -3.74
C TRP A 354 3.51 4.29 -2.62
N THR A 355 4.17 3.16 -2.97
CA THR A 355 5.27 2.57 -2.21
C THR A 355 6.47 2.32 -3.12
N TYR A 356 7.62 2.83 -2.72
CA TYR A 356 8.85 2.70 -3.49
C TYR A 356 9.50 1.32 -3.24
N TRP A 357 10.02 0.68 -4.28
CA TRP A 357 10.78 -0.56 -4.19
C TRP A 357 12.27 -0.26 -4.08
N SER A 358 12.96 -0.57 -2.98
CA SER A 358 12.49 -1.06 -1.68
C SER A 358 13.48 -0.62 -0.59
N ASN A 359 13.20 -0.91 0.68
CA ASN A 359 14.10 -0.60 1.81
C ASN A 359 15.18 -1.69 1.96
N ASP A 360 16.02 -1.86 0.94
CA ASP A 360 17.14 -2.80 0.90
C ASP A 360 18.45 -2.20 1.44
N GLN A 361 19.54 -2.96 1.35
CA GLN A 361 20.89 -2.55 1.77
C GLN A 361 21.68 -1.98 0.59
N GLY A 362 21.27 -0.83 0.07
CA GLY A 362 21.82 -0.24 -1.15
C GLY A 362 21.06 -0.64 -2.42
N GLY A 363 21.71 -0.60 -3.57
CA GLY A 363 21.03 -0.82 -4.85
C GLY A 363 20.02 0.27 -5.17
N TRP A 364 18.74 -0.06 -5.23
CA TRP A 364 17.65 0.88 -5.47
C TRP A 364 17.17 1.58 -4.19
N SER A 365 17.61 1.12 -3.03
CA SER A 365 17.17 1.59 -1.72
C SER A 365 17.49 3.06 -1.44
N PRO A 366 16.67 3.77 -0.65
CA PRO A 366 17.04 5.05 -0.07
C PRO A 366 18.16 4.94 0.98
N LEU A 367 18.50 3.74 1.43
CA LEU A 367 19.55 3.48 2.44
C LEU A 367 20.63 2.52 1.92
N ASN A 368 21.86 2.75 2.34
CA ASN A 368 22.97 1.81 2.23
C ASN A 368 22.92 0.75 3.35
N GLY A 369 23.75 -0.29 3.24
CA GLY A 369 23.86 -1.32 4.28
C GLY A 369 24.34 -0.81 5.64
N ASP A 370 25.05 0.31 5.69
CA ASP A 370 25.44 1.03 6.90
C ASP A 370 24.39 2.03 7.40
N ARG A 371 23.21 2.04 6.77
CA ARG A 371 22.07 2.94 7.04
C ARG A 371 22.30 4.42 6.72
N THR A 372 23.36 4.77 6.00
CA THR A 372 23.49 6.11 5.41
C THR A 372 22.54 6.26 4.22
N GLU A 373 22.09 7.50 3.95
CA GLU A 373 21.20 7.76 2.81
C GLU A 373 21.92 7.62 1.47
N THR A 374 21.24 7.03 0.49
CA THR A 374 21.62 7.08 -0.91
C THR A 374 21.05 8.34 -1.57
N ALA A 375 21.43 8.59 -2.84
CA ALA A 375 20.86 9.69 -3.61
C ALA A 375 19.33 9.56 -3.82
N ILE A 376 18.75 8.37 -3.69
CA ILE A 376 17.30 8.15 -3.79
C ILE A 376 16.53 8.87 -2.68
N ALA A 377 17.05 8.85 -1.45
CA ALA A 377 16.33 9.38 -0.27
C ALA A 377 15.84 10.83 -0.46
N GLN A 378 16.67 11.70 -1.04
CA GLN A 378 16.32 13.10 -1.25
C GLN A 378 15.17 13.30 -2.26
N HIS A 379 14.93 12.35 -3.16
CA HIS A 379 13.87 12.41 -4.17
C HIS A 379 12.55 11.80 -3.67
N LEU A 380 12.61 10.90 -2.69
CA LEU A 380 11.40 10.31 -2.10
C LEU A 380 10.77 11.20 -1.02
N VAL A 381 11.58 11.99 -0.31
CA VAL A 381 11.07 12.92 0.70
C VAL A 381 10.40 14.11 0.00
N ARG A 382 9.15 14.43 0.41
CA ARG A 382 8.32 15.46 -0.21
C ARG A 382 7.44 16.15 0.81
N THR A 383 7.07 17.41 0.59
CA THR A 383 5.95 18.03 1.30
C THR A 383 4.65 17.50 0.70
N TYR A 384 3.75 16.97 1.54
CA TYR A 384 2.48 16.39 1.07
C TYR A 384 1.44 16.32 2.19
N PRO A 385 0.12 16.23 1.87
CA PRO A 385 -0.94 16.08 2.87
C PRO A 385 -1.04 14.63 3.33
N LYS A 386 -0.55 14.31 4.54
CA LYS A 386 -0.64 12.94 5.11
C LYS A 386 -2.08 12.52 5.36
N ALA A 387 -2.91 13.45 5.87
CA ALA A 387 -4.32 13.23 6.16
C ALA A 387 -5.08 14.55 6.08
N THR A 388 -6.24 14.59 5.44
CA THR A 388 -7.01 15.81 5.20
C THR A 388 -8.40 15.71 5.82
N ALA A 389 -8.75 16.67 6.68
CA ALA A 389 -10.09 16.83 7.27
C ALA A 389 -11.07 17.40 6.24
N GLY A 390 -11.34 16.64 5.19
CA GLY A 390 -12.14 17.02 4.04
C GLY A 390 -11.78 16.22 2.80
N LYS A 391 -12.11 16.76 1.61
CA LYS A 391 -11.80 16.14 0.32
C LYS A 391 -10.84 17.01 -0.48
N ILE A 392 -9.68 16.44 -0.83
CA ILE A 392 -8.66 17.10 -1.64
C ILE A 392 -9.21 17.32 -3.06
N LYS A 393 -9.04 18.55 -3.57
CA LYS A 393 -9.27 18.88 -4.98
C LYS A 393 -7.99 18.77 -5.80
N SER A 394 -6.90 19.28 -5.24
CA SER A 394 -5.57 19.22 -5.86
C SER A 394 -4.49 19.42 -4.81
N PHE A 395 -3.31 18.86 -5.06
CA PHE A 395 -2.08 19.23 -4.37
C PHE A 395 -0.88 19.03 -5.30
N SER A 396 0.19 19.76 -5.01
CA SER A 396 1.46 19.62 -5.71
C SER A 396 2.63 20.08 -4.85
N PHE A 397 3.80 19.52 -5.13
CA PHE A 397 5.06 19.95 -4.55
C PHE A 397 6.11 20.10 -5.65
N ASP A 398 6.58 21.32 -5.86
CA ASP A 398 7.65 21.62 -6.80
C ASP A 398 9.03 21.40 -6.15
N VAL A 399 9.78 20.44 -6.66
CA VAL A 399 11.07 20.02 -6.08
C VAL A 399 12.18 21.07 -6.26
N VAL A 400 12.03 22.07 -7.16
CA VAL A 400 13.01 23.13 -7.42
C VAL A 400 12.77 24.30 -6.48
N SER A 401 11.59 24.90 -6.53
CA SER A 401 11.21 26.05 -5.71
C SER A 401 10.87 25.68 -4.26
N LYS A 402 10.64 24.38 -3.98
CA LYS A 402 10.11 23.88 -2.70
C LYS A 402 8.73 24.42 -2.36
N LYS A 403 8.01 24.96 -3.34
CA LYS A 403 6.62 25.38 -3.17
C LYS A 403 5.73 24.13 -3.02
N PHE A 404 4.92 24.13 -1.96
CA PHE A 404 3.80 23.22 -1.81
C PHE A 404 2.50 24.00 -1.88
N GLU A 405 1.51 23.46 -2.57
CA GLU A 405 0.16 24.00 -2.61
C GLU A 405 -0.87 22.87 -2.57
N MET A 406 -1.92 23.03 -1.76
CA MET A 406 -3.07 22.14 -1.77
C MET A 406 -4.37 22.92 -1.68
N THR A 407 -5.41 22.44 -2.38
CA THR A 407 -6.78 22.91 -2.27
C THR A 407 -7.68 21.74 -1.88
N PHE A 408 -8.53 21.95 -0.87
CA PHE A 408 -9.47 20.94 -0.38
C PHE A 408 -10.80 21.55 0.03
N ILE A 409 -11.85 20.74 0.09
CA ILE A 409 -13.14 21.10 0.67
C ILE A 409 -13.17 20.60 2.10
N SER A 410 -13.33 21.50 3.07
CA SER A 410 -13.35 21.16 4.49
C SER A 410 -14.60 20.37 4.89
N ASN A 411 -14.45 19.50 5.89
CA ASN A 411 -15.54 18.77 6.51
C ASN A 411 -15.49 18.93 8.04
N ALA A 412 -16.34 19.77 8.58
CA ALA A 412 -16.39 20.08 10.01
C ALA A 412 -16.85 18.92 10.90
N ALA A 413 -17.41 17.84 10.32
CA ALA A 413 -17.72 16.61 11.05
C ALA A 413 -16.45 15.82 11.43
N ILE A 414 -15.33 16.07 10.75
CA ILE A 414 -14.03 15.47 11.05
C ILE A 414 -13.35 16.31 12.13
N ASN A 415 -13.18 15.76 13.32
CA ASN A 415 -12.61 16.45 14.47
C ASN A 415 -11.09 16.29 14.63
N GLN A 416 -10.42 15.65 13.68
CA GLN A 416 -8.97 15.54 13.60
C GLN A 416 -8.41 16.60 12.64
N PRO A 417 -7.18 17.09 12.85
CA PRO A 417 -6.59 18.09 11.97
C PRO A 417 -6.26 17.53 10.59
N THR A 418 -6.17 18.40 9.61
CA THR A 418 -5.41 18.16 8.39
C THR A 418 -3.93 18.16 8.72
N GLU A 419 -3.21 17.14 8.33
CA GLU A 419 -1.79 16.91 8.60
C GLU A 419 -0.97 17.08 7.31
N ILE A 420 -0.03 18.02 7.29
CA ILE A 420 0.87 18.26 6.15
C ILE A 420 2.31 18.05 6.63
N PHE A 421 3.03 17.14 5.99
CA PHE A 421 4.46 16.93 6.26
C PHE A 421 5.27 18.04 5.61
N ILE A 422 6.16 18.69 6.39
CA ILE A 422 7.02 19.79 5.95
C ILE A 422 8.47 19.45 6.34
N PRO A 423 9.23 18.78 5.46
CA PRO A 423 10.54 18.25 5.80
C PRO A 423 11.57 19.38 6.02
N LYS A 424 12.20 19.40 7.18
CA LYS A 424 13.24 20.38 7.54
C LYS A 424 14.36 20.49 6.50
N ARG A 425 14.66 19.37 5.80
CA ARG A 425 15.70 19.33 4.75
C ARG A 425 15.41 20.29 3.57
N PHE A 426 14.15 20.62 3.32
CA PHE A 426 13.74 21.57 2.26
C PHE A 426 13.46 22.97 2.77
N TYR A 427 13.27 23.12 4.07
CA TYR A 427 12.97 24.40 4.71
C TYR A 427 13.92 24.65 5.89
N PRO A 428 15.26 24.69 5.68
CA PRO A 428 16.23 24.80 6.77
C PRO A 428 16.16 26.14 7.53
N ALA A 429 15.71 27.22 6.86
CA ALA A 429 15.47 28.53 7.47
C ALA A 429 14.02 28.70 7.95
N GLY A 430 13.18 27.65 7.85
CA GLY A 430 11.74 27.71 8.09
C GLY A 430 10.95 27.98 6.83
N TRP A 431 9.65 28.13 7.00
CA TRP A 431 8.67 28.27 5.91
C TRP A 431 7.65 29.36 6.23
N ASN A 432 7.03 29.88 5.19
CA ASN A 432 5.89 30.81 5.25
C ASN A 432 4.63 30.03 4.88
N LEU A 433 3.54 30.28 5.62
CA LEU A 433 2.22 29.73 5.35
C LEU A 433 1.29 30.82 4.83
N SER A 434 0.62 30.53 3.72
CA SER A 434 -0.51 31.31 3.22
C SER A 434 -1.76 30.44 3.21
N VAL A 435 -2.87 30.97 3.73
CA VAL A 435 -4.17 30.29 3.75
C VAL A 435 -5.20 31.21 3.12
N THR A 436 -5.94 30.70 2.14
CA THR A 436 -7.07 31.41 1.52
C THR A 436 -8.34 30.57 1.60
N GLY A 437 -9.50 31.19 1.44
CA GLY A 437 -10.81 30.53 1.55
C GLY A 437 -11.38 30.48 2.97
N THR A 438 -10.57 30.73 4.01
CA THR A 438 -11.01 30.86 5.40
C THR A 438 -10.08 31.78 6.20
N THR A 439 -10.64 32.47 7.20
CA THR A 439 -9.89 33.16 8.24
C THR A 439 -10.11 32.51 9.62
N ASN A 440 -10.99 31.52 9.70
CA ASN A 440 -11.34 30.80 10.92
C ASN A 440 -10.62 29.47 10.97
N TYR A 441 -9.35 29.48 11.35
CA TYR A 441 -8.54 28.26 11.50
C TYR A 441 -7.56 28.37 12.68
N THR A 442 -7.10 27.21 13.10
CA THR A 442 -5.97 27.07 14.02
C THR A 442 -4.89 26.23 13.38
N GLN A 443 -3.64 26.47 13.77
CA GLN A 443 -2.50 25.70 13.32
C GLN A 443 -1.51 25.45 14.45
N THR A 444 -0.88 24.27 14.42
CA THR A 444 0.27 23.91 15.26
C THR A 444 1.30 23.15 14.43
N PHE A 445 2.56 23.22 14.80
CA PHE A 445 3.61 22.48 14.13
C PHE A 445 4.29 21.53 15.11
N ASP A 446 4.26 20.23 14.80
CA ASP A 446 5.03 19.22 15.50
C ASP A 446 6.43 19.18 14.89
N ALA A 447 7.42 19.69 15.61
CA ALA A 447 8.78 19.82 15.11
C ALA A 447 9.53 18.48 15.05
N GLU A 448 9.16 17.50 15.86
CA GLU A 448 9.73 16.16 15.86
C GLU A 448 9.25 15.36 14.65
N LYS A 449 7.94 15.33 14.41
CA LYS A 449 7.32 14.69 13.24
C LYS A 449 7.35 15.54 11.98
N GLN A 450 7.73 16.83 12.10
CA GLN A 450 7.75 17.79 11.00
C GLN A 450 6.38 17.94 10.32
N VAL A 451 5.31 17.95 11.11
CA VAL A 451 3.93 17.97 10.65
C VAL A 451 3.23 19.27 11.07
N LEU A 452 2.70 19.98 10.08
CA LEU A 452 1.74 21.04 10.28
C LEU A 452 0.34 20.43 10.49
N ASN A 453 -0.25 20.72 11.65
CA ASN A 453 -1.65 20.40 11.96
C ASN A 453 -2.49 21.64 11.70
N PHE A 454 -3.45 21.56 10.79
CA PHE A 454 -4.37 22.62 10.42
C PHE A 454 -5.80 22.18 10.72
N SER A 455 -6.57 23.03 11.41
CA SER A 455 -7.96 22.75 11.77
C SER A 455 -8.85 23.95 11.49
N THR A 456 -10.08 23.72 11.01
CA THR A 456 -11.14 24.70 10.88
C THR A 456 -12.46 24.12 11.33
N THR A 457 -13.36 24.97 11.85
CA THR A 457 -14.74 24.61 12.16
C THR A 457 -15.71 24.90 11.00
N GLU A 458 -15.22 25.47 9.91
CA GLU A 458 -16.04 25.75 8.73
C GLU A 458 -16.26 24.48 7.90
N ASN A 459 -17.49 24.30 7.46
CA ASN A 459 -17.91 23.15 6.66
C ASN A 459 -18.10 23.51 5.20
N ALA A 460 -17.75 22.57 4.30
CA ALA A 460 -17.90 22.72 2.85
C ALA A 460 -17.23 23.99 2.28
N LYS A 461 -16.13 24.44 2.91
CA LYS A 461 -15.33 25.55 2.42
C LYS A 461 -14.19 25.05 1.55
N GLU A 462 -14.00 25.72 0.43
CA GLU A 462 -12.80 25.54 -0.39
C GLU A 462 -11.66 26.34 0.25
N ILE A 463 -10.63 25.60 0.67
CA ILE A 463 -9.48 26.16 1.37
C ILE A 463 -8.22 25.83 0.57
N THR A 464 -7.39 26.84 0.32
CA THR A 464 -6.06 26.65 -0.26
C THR A 464 -4.99 26.94 0.78
N ILE A 465 -4.05 26.02 0.91
CA ILE A 465 -2.86 26.13 1.77
C ILE A 465 -1.64 26.16 0.86
N GLU A 466 -0.82 27.21 0.99
CA GLU A 466 0.47 27.35 0.31
C GLU A 466 1.59 27.41 1.33
N ILE A 467 2.69 26.68 1.07
CA ILE A 467 3.91 26.67 1.89
C ILE A 467 5.09 27.00 0.99
N LEU A 468 5.87 28.01 1.39
CA LEU A 468 7.06 28.49 0.70
C LEU A 468 8.25 28.55 1.65
N PRO A 469 9.49 28.29 1.20
CA PRO A 469 10.68 28.58 1.99
C PRO A 469 10.76 30.04 2.43
N LYS A 470 11.37 30.27 3.60
CA LYS A 470 11.77 31.61 4.04
C LYS A 470 13.02 32.09 3.34
#